data_bc37380249f7fc1bd4694a614fdefd9c
#
_entry.id   bc37380249f7fc1bd4694a614fdefd9c
#
_cell.length_a   1.000
_cell.length_b   1.000
_cell.length_c   1.000
_cell.angle_alpha   90.00
_cell.angle_beta   90.00
_cell.angle_gamma   90.00
#
_symmetry.space_group_name_H-M   'P 1'
#
loop_
_entity.id
_entity.type
_entity.pdbx_description
1 polymer ?
#
loop_
_entity_poly.entity_id
_entity_poly.type
_entity_poly.pdbx_seq_one_letter_code
_entity_poly.pdbx_strand_id
1 'polypeptide(L)'
;MKIGLVRHFKVDCPHKVMMTSKEFREWSEKYEHARILKKKVNMSGIHWDVCYCSDLERAVETAKEVYSGNIYVDKLLREVDNAPFIHTDHLKLPFPIWHFCGRLAWFFKSKSQP
;
A
#
# COMPACT_ATOMS: atom_id res chain seq x y z
N MET A 1 -8.88 13.88 23.17
CA MET A 1 -8.90 13.50 21.73
C MET A 1 -8.34 12.09 21.59
N LYS A 2 -8.99 11.26 20.80
CA LYS A 2 -8.49 9.91 20.49
C LYS A 2 -8.20 9.81 18.99
N ILE A 3 -7.06 9.22 18.63
CA ILE A 3 -6.65 9.00 17.26
C ILE A 3 -6.47 7.49 17.05
N GLY A 4 -7.15 6.93 16.07
CA GLY A 4 -7.00 5.54 15.66
C GLY A 4 -6.29 5.44 14.31
N LEU A 5 -5.36 4.50 14.18
CA LEU A 5 -4.70 4.21 12.93
C LEU A 5 -5.15 2.83 12.45
N VAL A 6 -5.64 2.78 11.22
CA VAL A 6 -6.13 1.54 10.60
C VAL A 6 -5.34 1.31 9.30
N ARG A 7 -4.77 0.13 9.18
CA ARG A 7 -4.15 -0.31 7.94
C ARG A 7 -5.23 -0.84 6.98
N HIS A 8 -5.12 -0.56 5.69
CA HIS A 8 -6.02 -1.13 4.70
C HIS A 8 -6.02 -2.66 4.75
N PHE A 9 -7.12 -3.28 4.32
CA PHE A 9 -7.21 -4.73 4.21
C PHE A 9 -6.14 -5.28 3.27
N LYS A 10 -5.82 -6.56 3.45
CA LYS A 10 -4.87 -7.25 2.59
C LYS A 10 -5.33 -7.15 1.13
N VAL A 11 -4.40 -6.81 0.25
CA VAL A 11 -4.62 -6.78 -1.19
C VAL A 11 -4.44 -8.18 -1.75
N ASP A 12 -5.36 -8.61 -2.61
CA ASP A 12 -5.28 -9.89 -3.29
C ASP A 12 -4.35 -9.79 -4.51
N CYS A 13 -3.06 -9.76 -4.25
CA CYS A 13 -2.04 -9.67 -5.28
C CYS A 13 -0.81 -10.50 -4.88
N PRO A 14 -0.81 -11.80 -5.17
CA PRO A 14 0.31 -12.67 -4.84
C PRO A 14 1.57 -12.27 -5.64
N HIS A 15 2.73 -12.56 -5.09
CA HIS A 15 4.02 -12.25 -5.71
C HIS A 15 4.88 -13.51 -5.78
N LYS A 16 5.83 -13.52 -6.71
CA LYS A 16 6.87 -14.55 -6.76
C LYS A 16 7.87 -14.33 -5.62
N VAL A 17 8.50 -15.40 -5.15
CA VAL A 17 9.54 -15.32 -4.12
C VAL A 17 10.76 -14.56 -4.63
N MET A 18 11.19 -14.87 -5.86
CA MET A 18 12.31 -14.21 -6.55
C MET A 18 11.81 -13.48 -7.78
N MET A 19 12.23 -12.23 -7.96
CA MET A 19 11.76 -11.36 -9.04
C MET A 19 12.90 -10.56 -9.66
N THR A 20 12.81 -10.31 -10.96
CA THR A 20 13.58 -9.27 -11.64
C THR A 20 12.94 -7.91 -11.39
N SER A 21 13.63 -6.83 -11.74
CA SER A 21 13.08 -5.47 -11.64
C SER A 21 11.80 -5.30 -12.48
N LYS A 22 11.77 -5.92 -13.66
CA LYS A 22 10.59 -5.91 -14.53
C LYS A 22 9.40 -6.60 -13.88
N GLU A 23 9.63 -7.80 -13.32
CA GLU A 23 8.58 -8.56 -12.62
C GLU A 23 8.06 -7.83 -11.40
N PHE A 24 8.94 -7.17 -10.64
CA PHE A 24 8.54 -6.35 -9.49
C PHE A 24 7.70 -5.15 -9.91
N ARG A 25 8.07 -4.48 -11.00
CA ARG A 25 7.29 -3.36 -11.55
C ARG A 25 5.91 -3.81 -12.01
N GLU A 26 5.83 -4.91 -12.74
CA GLU A 26 4.55 -5.48 -13.19
C GLU A 26 3.67 -5.88 -12.00
N TRP A 27 4.26 -6.46 -10.97
CA TRP A 27 3.55 -6.76 -9.73
C TRP A 27 3.02 -5.48 -9.07
N SER A 28 3.85 -4.42 -8.97
CA SER A 28 3.45 -3.15 -8.36
C SER A 28 2.26 -2.52 -9.08
N GLU A 29 2.24 -2.55 -10.41
CA GLU A 29 1.12 -2.05 -11.22
C GLU A 29 -0.16 -2.86 -10.96
N LYS A 30 -0.07 -4.17 -10.90
CA LYS A 30 -1.20 -5.03 -10.55
C LYS A 30 -1.70 -4.78 -9.13
N TYR A 31 -0.79 -4.55 -8.19
CA TYR A 31 -1.12 -4.27 -6.80
C TYR A 31 -2.00 -3.02 -6.65
N GLU A 32 -1.72 -1.98 -7.42
CA GLU A 32 -2.50 -0.73 -7.37
C GLU A 32 -3.97 -0.93 -7.77
N HIS A 33 -4.27 -1.91 -8.60
CA HIS A 33 -5.62 -2.19 -9.12
C HIS A 33 -6.23 -3.48 -8.58
N ALA A 34 -5.55 -4.20 -7.70
CA ALA A 34 -6.02 -5.46 -7.15
C ALA A 34 -7.09 -5.25 -6.08
N ARG A 35 -7.98 -6.23 -5.95
CA ARG A 35 -9.04 -6.21 -4.94
C ARG A 35 -8.49 -6.41 -3.54
N ILE A 36 -9.18 -5.86 -2.55
CA ILE A 36 -8.90 -6.13 -1.14
C ILE A 36 -9.68 -7.35 -0.65
N LEU A 37 -9.11 -8.03 0.34
CA LEU A 37 -9.77 -9.14 1.04
C LEU A 37 -10.47 -8.59 2.28
N LYS A 38 -11.77 -8.31 2.15
CA LYS A 38 -12.58 -7.72 3.22
C LYS A 38 -12.72 -8.67 4.40
N LYS A 39 -12.61 -8.12 5.60
CA LYS A 39 -12.82 -8.84 6.85
C LYS A 39 -13.75 -8.05 7.76
N LYS A 40 -14.46 -8.76 8.64
CA LYS A 40 -15.16 -8.10 9.74
C LYS A 40 -14.11 -7.59 10.74
N VAL A 41 -14.20 -6.30 11.08
CA VAL A 41 -13.27 -5.66 12.02
C VAL A 41 -14.09 -5.11 13.19
N ASN A 42 -13.64 -5.41 14.39
CA ASN A 42 -14.18 -4.80 15.59
C ASN A 42 -13.42 -3.50 15.87
N MET A 43 -14.10 -2.36 15.75
CA MET A 43 -13.56 -1.05 16.04
C MET A 43 -13.58 -0.69 17.54
N SER A 44 -13.50 -1.70 18.40
CA SER A 44 -13.40 -1.58 19.87
C SER A 44 -14.56 -0.86 20.56
N GLY A 45 -15.73 -0.77 19.91
CA GLY A 45 -16.90 -0.09 20.47
C GLY A 45 -16.71 1.41 20.71
N ILE A 46 -15.65 2.00 20.23
CA ILE A 46 -15.36 3.44 20.35
C ILE A 46 -16.15 4.18 19.28
N HIS A 47 -16.81 5.27 19.68
CA HIS A 47 -17.44 6.18 18.73
C HIS A 47 -16.35 7.09 18.11
N TRP A 48 -16.24 7.01 16.78
CA TRP A 48 -15.32 7.84 16.01
C TRP A 48 -16.09 8.93 15.28
N ASP A 49 -15.66 10.18 15.42
CA ASP A 49 -16.37 11.33 14.87
C ASP A 49 -16.12 11.50 13.37
N VAL A 50 -14.94 11.10 12.89
CA VAL A 50 -14.52 11.32 11.51
C VAL A 50 -13.49 10.27 11.09
N CYS A 51 -13.44 10.00 9.80
CA CYS A 51 -12.45 9.12 9.19
C CYS A 51 -11.72 9.86 8.07
N TYR A 52 -10.39 9.79 8.09
CA TYR A 52 -9.55 10.28 7.00
C TYR A 52 -8.86 9.09 6.34
N CYS A 53 -8.77 9.10 5.02
CA CYS A 53 -8.03 8.08 4.28
C CYS A 53 -7.35 8.67 3.05
N SER A 54 -6.37 7.94 2.49
CA SER A 54 -5.82 8.31 1.20
C SER A 54 -6.82 8.05 0.07
N ASP A 55 -6.54 8.57 -1.11
CA ASP A 55 -7.37 8.39 -2.30
C ASP A 55 -7.10 7.08 -3.05
N LEU A 56 -6.20 6.22 -2.56
CA LEU A 56 -5.96 4.90 -3.13
C LEU A 56 -7.19 4.01 -2.91
N GLU A 57 -7.58 3.24 -3.92
CA GLU A 57 -8.77 2.39 -3.87
C GLU A 57 -8.80 1.50 -2.63
N ARG A 58 -7.69 0.85 -2.31
CA ARG A 58 -7.60 -0.03 -1.14
C ARG A 58 -7.87 0.68 0.18
N ALA A 59 -7.46 1.94 0.30
CA ALA A 59 -7.72 2.75 1.49
C ALA A 59 -9.18 3.20 1.55
N VAL A 60 -9.74 3.68 0.45
CA VAL A 60 -11.14 4.13 0.38
C VAL A 60 -12.09 2.97 0.63
N GLU A 61 -11.89 1.82 0.02
CA GLU A 61 -12.72 0.64 0.23
C GLU A 61 -12.65 0.13 1.67
N THR A 62 -11.47 0.13 2.26
CA THR A 62 -11.30 -0.23 3.67
C THR A 62 -12.06 0.75 4.58
N ALA A 63 -11.92 2.05 4.34
CA ALA A 63 -12.61 3.07 5.13
C ALA A 63 -14.14 2.90 5.07
N LYS A 64 -14.69 2.65 3.88
CA LYS A 64 -16.13 2.40 3.70
C LYS A 64 -16.62 1.14 4.42
N GLU A 65 -15.76 0.14 4.53
CA GLU A 65 -16.12 -1.11 5.20
C GLU A 65 -16.11 -0.98 6.73
N VAL A 66 -15.19 -0.20 7.30
CA VAL A 66 -14.98 -0.10 8.75
C VAL A 66 -15.67 1.11 9.38
N TYR A 67 -16.10 2.09 8.58
CA TYR A 67 -16.67 3.33 9.06
C TYR A 67 -17.91 3.75 8.26
N SER A 68 -18.98 4.10 8.95
CA SER A 68 -20.27 4.45 8.32
C SER A 68 -20.56 5.95 8.27
N GLY A 69 -19.72 6.78 8.87
CA GLY A 69 -19.90 8.24 8.90
C GLY A 69 -19.20 8.94 7.74
N ASN A 70 -18.85 10.21 7.95
CA ASN A 70 -18.18 11.02 6.94
C ASN A 70 -16.73 10.61 6.76
N ILE A 71 -16.32 10.33 5.52
CA ILE A 71 -14.96 9.97 5.15
C ILE A 71 -14.37 11.10 4.32
N TYR A 72 -13.23 11.61 4.76
CA TYR A 72 -12.47 12.65 4.05
C TYR A 72 -11.25 12.02 3.39
N VAL A 73 -11.10 12.27 2.10
CA VAL A 73 -10.03 11.70 1.26
C VAL A 73 -8.95 12.74 1.03
N ASP A 74 -7.70 12.38 1.33
CA ASP A 74 -6.56 13.29 1.14
C ASP A 74 -5.36 12.54 0.57
N LYS A 75 -4.82 13.07 -0.52
CA LYS A 75 -3.62 12.54 -1.20
C LYS A 75 -2.37 12.53 -0.32
N LEU A 76 -2.29 13.42 0.65
CA LEU A 76 -1.16 13.49 1.59
C LEU A 76 -1.03 12.23 2.46
N LEU A 77 -2.10 11.45 2.56
CA LEU A 77 -2.12 10.20 3.32
C LEU A 77 -1.68 8.97 2.49
N ARG A 78 -1.29 9.17 1.24
CA ARG A 78 -0.80 8.06 0.41
C ARG A 78 0.49 7.47 0.97
N GLU A 79 0.57 6.16 0.94
CA GLU A 79 1.85 5.50 1.18
C GLU A 79 2.78 5.66 -0.04
N VAL A 80 4.07 5.45 0.19
CA VAL A 80 5.07 5.52 -0.87
C VAL A 80 4.85 4.41 -1.89
N ASP A 81 4.87 4.75 -3.17
CA ASP A 81 4.73 3.79 -4.26
C ASP A 81 5.87 2.76 -4.26
N ASN A 82 5.55 1.57 -4.75
CA ASN A 82 6.54 0.52 -4.93
C ASN A 82 7.20 0.68 -6.29
N ALA A 83 8.53 0.83 -6.29
CA ALA A 83 9.31 0.89 -7.52
C ALA A 83 10.64 0.16 -7.33
N PRO A 84 11.17 -0.51 -8.38
CA PRO A 84 12.47 -1.15 -8.28
C PRO A 84 13.58 -0.11 -8.09
N PHE A 85 14.55 -0.42 -7.22
CA PHE A 85 15.67 0.49 -6.95
C PHE A 85 16.77 0.43 -8.01
N ILE A 86 16.80 -0.64 -8.79
CA ILE A 86 17.69 -0.81 -9.96
C ILE A 86 16.88 -1.43 -11.10
N HIS A 87 17.37 -1.24 -12.33
CA HIS A 87 16.79 -1.86 -13.52
C HIS A 87 17.69 -2.99 -14.00
N THR A 88 17.22 -4.22 -13.93
CA THR A 88 17.93 -5.40 -14.40
C THR A 88 16.98 -6.50 -14.85
N ASP A 89 17.26 -7.12 -15.98
CA ASP A 89 16.48 -8.26 -16.49
C ASP A 89 17.14 -9.60 -16.15
N HIS A 90 18.35 -9.57 -15.60
CA HIS A 90 19.16 -10.78 -15.37
C HIS A 90 19.24 -11.17 -13.89
N LEU A 91 19.12 -10.19 -12.98
CA LEU A 91 19.23 -10.43 -11.55
C LEU A 91 17.86 -10.62 -10.92
N LYS A 92 17.65 -11.78 -10.28
CA LYS A 92 16.46 -12.04 -9.47
C LYS A 92 16.81 -11.83 -8.00
N LEU A 93 16.01 -11.03 -7.31
CA LEU A 93 16.14 -10.77 -5.89
C LEU A 93 14.87 -11.20 -5.14
N PRO A 94 15.00 -11.59 -3.86
CA PRO A 94 13.84 -11.87 -3.02
C PRO A 94 12.91 -10.65 -2.93
N PHE A 95 11.61 -10.90 -2.89
CA PHE A 95 10.60 -9.85 -2.80
C PHE A 95 10.85 -8.85 -1.64
N PRO A 96 11.18 -9.27 -0.40
CA PRO A 96 11.48 -8.31 0.68
C PRO A 96 12.64 -7.36 0.37
N ILE A 97 13.64 -7.82 -0.39
CA ILE A 97 14.80 -6.99 -0.78
C ILE A 97 14.36 -5.87 -1.71
N TRP A 98 13.47 -6.14 -2.66
CA TRP A 98 12.90 -5.10 -3.53
C TRP A 98 12.19 -4.02 -2.72
N HIS A 99 11.38 -4.41 -1.74
CA HIS A 99 10.70 -3.48 -0.87
C HIS A 99 11.66 -2.65 -0.02
N PHE A 100 12.54 -3.31 0.70
CA PHE A 100 13.45 -2.64 1.62
C PHE A 100 14.38 -1.67 0.90
N CYS A 101 15.05 -2.14 -0.15
CA CYS A 101 15.97 -1.30 -0.94
C CYS A 101 15.22 -0.18 -1.69
N GLY A 102 14.02 -0.45 -2.15
CA GLY A 102 13.16 0.57 -2.76
C GLY A 102 12.82 1.71 -1.78
N ARG A 103 12.48 1.36 -0.55
CA ARG A 103 12.20 2.36 0.50
C ARG A 103 13.45 3.18 0.87
N LEU A 104 14.62 2.54 0.97
CA LEU A 104 15.88 3.24 1.18
C LEU A 104 16.21 4.17 0.02
N ALA A 105 16.05 3.71 -1.21
CA ALA A 105 16.29 4.54 -2.40
C ALA A 105 15.35 5.75 -2.43
N TRP A 106 14.09 5.58 -2.08
CA TRP A 106 13.15 6.67 -1.95
C TRP A 106 13.57 7.66 -0.86
N PHE A 107 13.96 7.16 0.31
CA PHE A 107 14.42 7.99 1.43
C PHE A 107 15.61 8.85 1.04
N PHE A 108 16.56 8.31 0.28
CA PHE A 108 17.73 9.03 -0.25
C PHE A 108 17.44 9.77 -1.56
N LYS A 109 16.18 9.90 -1.96
CA LYS A 109 15.77 10.61 -3.18
C LYS A 109 16.44 10.11 -4.46
N SER A 110 16.61 8.81 -4.57
CA SER A 110 17.17 8.20 -5.78
C SER A 110 16.30 8.48 -7.00
N LYS A 111 16.93 8.68 -8.16
CA LYS A 111 16.24 8.89 -9.45
C LYS A 111 15.40 7.67 -9.89
N SER A 112 15.67 6.51 -9.34
CA SER A 112 14.87 5.29 -9.62
C SER A 112 13.49 5.29 -8.99
N GLN A 113 13.21 6.22 -8.07
CA GLN A 113 11.99 6.27 -7.29
C GLN A 113 11.11 7.47 -7.69
N PRO A 114 9.77 7.29 -7.61
CA PRO A 114 8.84 8.38 -7.88
C PRO A 114 8.90 9.52 -6.86
#